data_6256c14b4dc45e05ae0313d44a129934
#
_entry.id   6256c14b4dc45e05ae0313d44a129934
#
_cell.length_a   1.000
_cell.length_b   1.000
_cell.length_c   1.000
_cell.angle_alpha   90.00
_cell.angle_beta   90.00
_cell.angle_gamma   90.00
#
_symmetry.space_group_name_H-M   'P 1'
#
loop_
_entity.id
_entity.type
_entity.pdbx_description
1 polymer ?
#
loop_
_entity_poly.entity_id
_entity_poly.type
_entity_poly.pdbx_seq_one_letter_code
_entity_poly.pdbx_strand_id
1 'polypeptide(L)'
;MRIPSIIFLLTIFSAAALAGERDIAQSCHSWGISKMTQNPASDRLKHLVITDINIERYDEQVGSQHIATQLTATLEKEGYIEGKMLCLLENDRPLYVYFSDSR
;
A
#
# COMPACT_ATOMS: atom_id res chain seq x y z
N MET A 1 10.43 2.82 -42.76
CA MET A 1 10.57 3.53 -42.09
C MET A 1 9.63 3.74 -41.15
N ARG A 2 9.01 3.37 -40.53
CA ARG A 2 8.06 3.57 -39.70
C ARG A 2 7.99 2.64 -38.64
N ILE A 3 8.81 1.89 -38.26
CA ILE A 3 8.71 0.89 -37.30
C ILE A 3 9.06 1.23 -35.90
N PRO A 4 9.83 2.24 -35.59
CA PRO A 4 10.30 2.49 -34.22
C PRO A 4 9.24 2.80 -33.18
N SER A 5 8.05 3.14 -33.58
CA SER A 5 7.05 3.52 -32.58
C SER A 5 6.58 2.36 -31.73
N ILE A 6 6.82 1.14 -32.12
CA ILE A 6 6.38 0.00 -31.36
C ILE A 6 7.17 -0.13 -30.05
N ILE A 7 8.41 0.26 -30.04
CA ILE A 7 9.25 0.12 -28.86
C ILE A 7 8.80 1.02 -27.73
N PHE A 8 8.22 2.17 -28.07
CA PHE A 8 7.70 3.07 -27.07
C PHE A 8 6.66 2.44 -26.17
N LEU A 9 5.79 1.59 -26.67
CA LEU A 9 4.70 1.01 -25.89
C LEU A 9 5.20 0.10 -24.80
N LEU A 10 6.30 -0.58 -25.01
CA LEU A 10 6.86 -1.48 -24.00
C LEU A 10 7.35 -0.72 -22.79
N THR A 11 7.92 0.45 -23.01
CA THR A 11 8.41 1.25 -21.90
C THR A 11 7.29 1.72 -20.99
N ILE A 12 6.16 2.10 -21.59
CA ILE A 12 5.03 2.58 -20.80
C ILE A 12 4.46 1.46 -19.94
N PHE A 13 4.48 0.24 -20.44
CA PHE A 13 3.99 -0.89 -19.69
C PHE A 13 4.78 -1.12 -18.42
N SER A 14 6.08 -1.03 -18.45
CA SER A 14 6.91 -1.23 -17.28
C SER A 14 6.64 -0.18 -16.20
N ALA A 15 6.46 1.05 -16.61
CA ALA A 15 6.18 2.13 -15.66
C ALA A 15 4.87 1.89 -14.93
N ALA A 16 3.86 1.38 -15.63
CA ALA A 16 2.57 1.12 -15.02
C ALA A 16 2.66 0.04 -13.95
N ALA A 17 3.48 -1.00 -14.20
CA ALA A 17 3.64 -2.08 -13.24
C ALA A 17 4.26 -1.61 -11.94
N LEU A 18 5.26 -0.71 -12.03
CA LEU A 18 5.90 -0.18 -10.83
C LEU A 18 4.97 0.71 -10.03
N ALA A 19 4.14 1.48 -10.72
CA ALA A 19 3.21 2.37 -10.04
C ALA A 19 2.15 1.62 -9.26
N GLY A 20 1.84 0.38 -9.67
CA GLY A 20 0.78 -0.39 -9.04
C GLY A 20 1.00 -0.67 -7.57
N GLU A 21 2.22 -0.98 -7.16
CA GLU A 21 2.49 -1.29 -5.76
C GLU A 21 2.27 -0.07 -4.87
N ARG A 22 2.73 1.08 -5.33
CA ARG A 22 2.54 2.30 -4.55
C ARG A 22 1.07 2.69 -4.47
N ASP A 23 0.33 2.46 -5.53
CA ASP A 23 -1.10 2.74 -5.53
C ASP A 23 -1.84 1.87 -4.52
N ILE A 24 -1.47 0.60 -4.41
CA ILE A 24 -2.07 -0.30 -3.44
C ILE A 24 -1.75 0.17 -2.03
N ALA A 25 -0.51 0.55 -1.78
CA ALA A 25 -0.10 1.02 -0.47
C ALA A 25 -0.84 2.31 -0.08
N GLN A 26 -0.99 3.24 -1.03
CA GLN A 26 -1.74 4.46 -0.78
C GLN A 26 -3.19 4.18 -0.49
N SER A 27 -3.77 3.23 -1.20
CA SER A 27 -5.15 2.82 -1.00
C SER A 27 -5.34 2.26 0.41
N CYS A 28 -4.42 1.41 0.86
CA CYS A 28 -4.46 0.88 2.22
C CYS A 28 -4.37 1.99 3.26
N HIS A 29 -3.44 2.91 3.05
CA HIS A 29 -3.21 4.00 3.98
C HIS A 29 -4.46 4.88 4.10
N SER A 30 -5.01 5.29 2.96
CA SER A 30 -6.21 6.13 2.95
C SER A 30 -7.40 5.43 3.58
N TRP A 31 -7.57 4.15 3.25
CA TRP A 31 -8.69 3.39 3.78
C TRP A 31 -8.57 3.24 5.30
N GLY A 32 -7.35 2.96 5.79
CA GLY A 32 -7.13 2.83 7.22
C GLY A 32 -7.37 4.13 7.96
N ILE A 33 -6.90 5.25 7.40
CA ILE A 33 -7.12 6.56 8.00
C ILE A 33 -8.62 6.87 8.08
N SER A 34 -9.36 6.54 7.03
CA SER A 34 -10.79 6.84 7.00
C SER A 34 -11.57 6.09 8.07
N LYS A 35 -11.04 4.97 8.56
CA LYS A 35 -11.68 4.21 9.63
C LYS A 35 -11.37 4.77 11.01
N MET A 36 -10.46 5.74 11.10
CA MET A 36 -10.06 6.31 12.38
C MET A 36 -10.65 7.70 12.58
N THR A 37 -11.86 7.93 12.13
CA THR A 37 -12.41 9.28 12.03
C THR A 37 -12.45 10.04 13.35
N GLN A 38 -12.58 9.33 14.48
CA GLN A 38 -12.64 9.98 15.77
C GLN A 38 -11.35 9.85 16.56
N ASN A 39 -10.33 9.30 15.96
CA ASN A 39 -9.08 9.03 16.66
C ASN A 39 -8.09 10.18 16.38
N PRO A 40 -7.56 10.84 17.42
CA PRO A 40 -6.59 11.92 17.17
C PRO A 40 -5.33 11.48 16.45
N ALA A 41 -4.98 10.20 16.53
CA ALA A 41 -3.79 9.70 15.83
C ALA A 41 -3.95 9.74 14.31
N SER A 42 -5.17 9.81 13.80
CA SER A 42 -5.39 9.83 12.36
C SER A 42 -4.73 11.03 11.70
N ASP A 43 -4.73 12.17 12.39
CA ASP A 43 -4.13 13.38 11.85
C ASP A 43 -2.63 13.24 11.69
N ARG A 44 -1.97 12.62 12.66
CA ARG A 44 -0.54 12.38 12.58
C ARG A 44 -0.21 11.36 11.50
N LEU A 45 -0.95 10.26 11.47
CA LEU A 45 -0.66 9.17 10.53
C LEU A 45 -0.89 9.58 9.09
N LYS A 46 -1.85 10.45 8.84
CA LYS A 46 -2.20 10.82 7.49
C LYS A 46 -1.08 11.61 6.79
N HIS A 47 -0.21 12.24 7.54
CA HIS A 47 0.87 13.04 6.98
C HIS A 47 2.18 12.29 6.84
N LEU A 48 2.21 11.02 7.20
CA LEU A 48 3.44 10.23 7.10
C LEU A 48 3.65 9.73 5.68
N VAL A 49 4.89 9.51 5.32
CA VAL A 49 5.27 9.05 3.99
C VAL A 49 5.43 7.53 4.03
N ILE A 50 4.87 6.86 3.03
CA ILE A 50 4.92 5.41 2.95
C ILE A 50 6.22 5.00 2.26
N THR A 51 7.02 4.16 2.94
CA THR A 51 8.27 3.66 2.40
C THR A 51 8.38 2.15 2.64
N ASP A 52 9.41 1.53 2.05
CA ASP A 52 9.69 0.11 2.25
C ASP A 52 8.46 -0.77 2.07
N ILE A 53 7.80 -0.61 0.94
CA ILE A 53 6.60 -1.37 0.65
C ILE A 53 6.98 -2.81 0.32
N ASN A 54 6.36 -3.76 1.01
CA ASN A 54 6.59 -5.17 0.81
C ASN A 54 5.26 -5.88 0.63
N ILE A 55 5.09 -6.57 -0.49
CA ILE A 55 3.84 -7.23 -0.81
C ILE A 55 4.09 -8.73 -0.89
N GLU A 56 3.30 -9.50 -0.14
CA GLU A 56 3.35 -10.96 -0.18
C GLU A 56 1.99 -11.48 -0.57
N ARG A 57 1.97 -12.44 -1.48
CA ARG A 57 0.71 -13.02 -1.92
C ARG A 57 0.57 -14.41 -1.36
N TYR A 58 -0.59 -14.70 -0.82
CA TYR A 58 -0.89 -16.03 -0.35
C TYR A 58 -2.40 -16.20 -0.29
N ASP A 59 -2.82 -17.42 0.02
CA ASP A 59 -4.20 -17.81 -0.07
C ASP A 59 -4.61 -18.32 1.31
N GLU A 60 -5.23 -17.48 2.10
CA GLU A 60 -5.52 -17.82 3.48
C GLU A 60 -6.95 -17.44 3.83
N GLN A 61 -7.58 -18.26 4.64
CA GLN A 61 -8.93 -17.97 5.11
C GLN A 61 -8.86 -17.50 6.55
N VAL A 62 -9.40 -16.33 6.83
CA VAL A 62 -9.41 -15.77 8.19
C VAL A 62 -10.87 -15.49 8.52
N GLY A 63 -11.48 -16.34 9.32
CA GLY A 63 -12.90 -16.24 9.57
C GLY A 63 -13.67 -16.46 8.29
N SER A 64 -14.51 -15.51 7.92
CA SER A 64 -15.26 -15.58 6.67
C SER A 64 -14.57 -14.82 5.54
N GLN A 65 -13.35 -14.30 5.76
CA GLN A 65 -12.64 -13.52 4.78
C GLN A 65 -11.53 -14.32 4.13
N HIS A 66 -11.36 -14.11 2.83
CA HIS A 66 -10.27 -14.71 2.08
C HIS A 66 -9.18 -13.67 1.88
N ILE A 67 -7.99 -13.93 2.40
CA ILE A 67 -6.87 -13.00 2.30
C ILE A 67 -5.94 -13.47 1.19
N ALA A 68 -5.84 -12.68 0.15
CA ALA A 68 -5.02 -13.02 -0.99
C ALA A 68 -3.69 -12.27 -1.01
N THR A 69 -3.59 -11.16 -0.30
CA THR A 69 -2.38 -10.33 -0.34
C THR A 69 -2.15 -9.71 1.02
N GLN A 70 -0.90 -9.66 1.43
CA GLN A 70 -0.50 -8.93 2.62
C GLN A 70 0.51 -7.87 2.22
N LEU A 71 0.29 -6.65 2.65
CA LEU A 71 1.19 -5.55 2.38
C LEU A 71 1.68 -4.98 3.69
N THR A 72 3.00 -4.82 3.82
CA THR A 72 3.57 -4.11 4.96
C THR A 72 4.34 -2.92 4.42
N ALA A 73 4.39 -1.86 5.20
CA ALA A 73 5.11 -0.66 4.81
C ALA A 73 5.56 0.08 6.05
N THR A 74 6.56 0.92 5.88
CA THR A 74 7.06 1.78 6.92
C THR A 74 6.47 3.17 6.73
N LEU A 75 6.18 3.84 7.83
CA LEU A 75 5.65 5.21 7.78
C LEU A 75 6.70 6.12 8.37
N GLU A 76 7.10 7.13 7.59
CA GLU A 76 8.22 8.00 7.96
C GLU A 76 7.82 9.46 7.94
N LYS A 77 8.52 10.25 8.76
CA LYS A 77 8.40 11.68 8.76
C LYS A 77 9.80 12.26 8.79
N GLU A 78 10.15 13.00 7.73
CA GLU A 78 11.45 13.66 7.64
C GLU A 78 12.62 12.69 7.85
N GLY A 79 12.50 11.50 7.27
CA GLY A 79 13.56 10.51 7.35
C GLY A 79 13.56 9.63 8.58
N TYR A 80 12.66 9.88 9.52
CA TYR A 80 12.56 9.07 10.74
C TYR A 80 11.37 8.14 10.68
N ILE A 81 11.56 6.90 11.13
CA ILE A 81 10.48 5.93 11.15
C ILE A 81 9.56 6.25 12.31
N GLU A 82 8.30 6.53 11.99
CA GLU A 82 7.31 6.85 13.01
C GLU A 82 6.37 5.69 13.28
N GLY A 83 6.25 4.75 12.38
CA GLY A 83 5.37 3.63 12.58
C GLY A 83 5.40 2.68 11.41
N LYS A 84 4.55 1.68 11.47
CA LYS A 84 4.43 0.68 10.42
C LYS A 84 2.96 0.41 10.11
N MET A 85 2.72 -0.05 8.89
CA MET A 85 1.38 -0.35 8.43
C MET A 85 1.32 -1.79 7.95
N LEU A 86 0.28 -2.49 8.38
CA LEU A 86 -0.03 -3.82 7.89
C LEU A 86 -1.39 -3.75 7.21
N CYS A 87 -1.48 -4.24 5.99
CA CYS A 87 -2.72 -4.22 5.24
C CYS A 87 -3.00 -5.60 4.67
N LEU A 88 -4.20 -6.10 4.91
CA LEU A 88 -4.65 -7.36 4.34
C LEU A 88 -5.66 -7.05 3.25
N LEU A 89 -5.47 -7.66 2.08
CA LEU A 89 -6.28 -7.32 0.92
C LEU A 89 -6.81 -8.58 0.23
N GLU A 90 -7.90 -8.36 -0.50
CA GLU A 90 -8.40 -9.33 -1.45
C GLU A 90 -8.53 -8.63 -2.78
N ASN A 91 -7.79 -9.09 -3.81
CA ASN A 91 -7.82 -8.48 -5.14
C ASN A 91 -7.57 -6.99 -5.09
N ASP A 92 -6.52 -6.59 -4.38
CA ASP A 92 -6.10 -5.18 -4.25
C ASP A 92 -7.12 -4.31 -3.55
N ARG A 93 -8.09 -4.92 -2.87
CA ARG A 93 -9.08 -4.18 -2.10
C ARG A 93 -8.79 -4.36 -0.62
N PRO A 94 -8.56 -3.27 0.14
CA PRO A 94 -8.25 -3.39 1.57
C PRO A 94 -9.39 -4.01 2.35
N LEU A 95 -9.06 -4.99 3.19
CA LEU A 95 -10.00 -5.61 4.10
C LEU A 95 -9.72 -5.20 5.54
N TYR A 96 -8.45 -5.01 5.87
CA TYR A 96 -8.07 -4.71 7.24
C TYR A 96 -6.74 -3.97 7.22
N VAL A 97 -6.64 -2.86 7.95
CA VAL A 97 -5.41 -2.08 8.03
C VAL A 97 -5.10 -1.84 9.50
N TYR A 98 -3.86 -2.07 9.87
CA TYR A 98 -3.39 -1.89 11.24
C TYR A 98 -2.16 -1.01 11.23
N PHE A 99 -2.16 0.03 12.05
CA PHE A 99 -1.02 0.92 12.22
C PHE A 99 -0.41 0.67 13.58
N SER A 100 0.93 0.54 13.63
CA SER A 100 1.63 0.34 14.89
C SER A 100 2.73 1.37 15.03
N ASP A 101 3.04 1.72 16.28
CA ASP A 101 4.16 2.60 16.55
C ASP A 101 5.45 1.85 16.38
N SER A 102 6.50 2.55 15.99
CA SER A 102 7.80 1.93 15.83
C SER A 102 8.64 1.96 17.10
N ARG A 103 8.12 2.56 18.20
CA ARG A 103 8.91 2.63 19.39
C ARG A 103 8.88 1.39 20.19
#